data_496b4d4f77cc87f76d8ce37c78c99a80
#
_entry.id   496b4d4f77cc87f76d8ce37c78c99a80
#
_cell.length_a   1.000
_cell.length_b   1.000
_cell.length_c   1.000
_cell.angle_alpha   90.00
_cell.angle_beta   90.00
_cell.angle_gamma   90.00
#
_symmetry.space_group_name_H-M   'P 1'
#
loop_
_entity.id
_entity.type
_entity.pdbx_description
1 polymer ?
#
loop_
_entity_poly.entity_id
_entity_poly.type
_entity_poly.pdbx_seq_one_letter_code
_entity_poly.pdbx_strand_id
1 'polypeptide(L)'
;HKETNWKEFKFDHSKTKFALTGKHVEVKCKKCHAQTPTNYKEASTECIACHRKDDKHKGSYGKKCETCHVDRNWKTIKFDHDRETKYKLLGKHIEAKCMSCHKEPLYKKESKTPTECNSCHRKDDKHKGNFGPKCETCHNEQDWKTINFDHDQDTKYPLRYKHKDVKCVTCHIGKLYGQKLAMDCYTC
;
A
#
# COMPACT_ATOMS: atom_id res chain seq x y z
N HIS A 1 -26.31 2.76 39.47
CA HIS A 1 -26.03 2.91 40.91
C HIS A 1 -26.63 1.73 41.66
N LYS A 2 -26.07 1.42 42.83
CA LYS A 2 -26.65 0.43 43.76
C LYS A 2 -27.32 1.18 44.92
N GLU A 3 -28.41 0.62 45.43
CA GLU A 3 -29.13 1.20 46.59
C GLU A 3 -28.24 1.35 47.80
N THR A 4 -27.29 0.44 47.97
CA THR A 4 -26.32 0.43 49.08
C THR A 4 -25.15 1.38 48.91
N ASN A 5 -24.85 1.81 47.69
CA ASN A 5 -23.72 2.72 47.42
C ASN A 5 -23.88 3.45 46.08
N TRP A 6 -24.31 4.72 46.15
CA TRP A 6 -24.46 5.60 45.00
C TRP A 6 -23.17 5.87 44.23
N LYS A 7 -21.98 5.65 44.79
CA LYS A 7 -20.70 5.79 44.14
C LYS A 7 -20.38 4.58 43.27
N GLU A 8 -20.99 3.43 43.52
CA GLU A 8 -20.87 2.24 42.68
C GLU A 8 -21.83 2.35 41.50
N PHE A 9 -21.26 2.54 40.35
CA PHE A 9 -21.95 2.59 39.07
C PHE A 9 -21.42 1.50 38.14
N LYS A 10 -22.31 0.64 37.69
CA LYS A 10 -21.98 -0.43 36.74
C LYS A 10 -22.85 -0.27 35.49
N PHE A 11 -22.29 0.22 34.41
CA PHE A 11 -22.97 0.33 33.13
C PHE A 11 -22.22 -0.52 32.11
N ASP A 12 -22.95 -1.32 31.35
CA ASP A 12 -22.38 -2.24 30.36
C ASP A 12 -22.53 -1.65 28.96
N HIS A 13 -21.44 -1.13 28.41
CA HIS A 13 -21.39 -0.58 27.05
C HIS A 13 -21.48 -1.65 25.95
N SER A 14 -21.32 -2.94 26.27
CA SER A 14 -21.48 -4.01 25.29
C SER A 14 -22.87 -4.07 24.67
N LYS A 15 -23.87 -3.54 25.42
CA LYS A 15 -25.27 -3.43 24.98
C LYS A 15 -25.61 -2.15 24.24
N THR A 16 -24.62 -1.30 23.97
CA THR A 16 -24.81 -0.03 23.28
C THR A 16 -24.30 -0.08 21.85
N LYS A 17 -24.53 0.98 21.06
CA LYS A 17 -24.00 1.11 19.70
C LYS A 17 -22.48 1.23 19.65
N PHE A 18 -21.81 1.51 20.78
CA PHE A 18 -20.37 1.63 20.90
C PHE A 18 -19.89 0.80 22.10
N ALA A 19 -19.56 -0.45 21.84
CA ALA A 19 -18.91 -1.29 22.82
C ALA A 19 -17.49 -0.76 23.12
N LEU A 20 -17.16 -0.60 24.40
CA LEU A 20 -15.81 -0.19 24.78
C LEU A 20 -14.85 -1.38 24.61
N THR A 21 -13.87 -1.21 23.75
CA THR A 21 -12.83 -2.20 23.47
C THR A 21 -11.44 -1.57 23.55
N GLY A 22 -10.42 -2.38 23.61
CA GLY A 22 -9.03 -1.94 23.63
C GLY A 22 -8.75 -0.92 24.73
N LYS A 23 -8.17 0.20 24.39
CA LYS A 23 -7.83 1.28 25.32
C LYS A 23 -9.03 2.10 25.79
N HIS A 24 -10.18 1.97 25.14
CA HIS A 24 -11.39 2.69 25.56
C HIS A 24 -12.04 2.11 26.82
N VAL A 25 -11.72 0.86 27.17
CA VAL A 25 -12.24 0.21 28.40
C VAL A 25 -11.88 1.00 29.67
N GLU A 26 -10.71 1.62 29.67
CA GLU A 26 -10.17 2.36 30.81
C GLU A 26 -10.54 3.86 30.81
N VAL A 27 -11.25 4.31 29.78
CA VAL A 27 -11.55 5.74 29.61
C VAL A 27 -12.71 6.15 30.55
N LYS A 28 -12.52 7.27 31.28
CA LYS A 28 -13.53 7.81 32.16
C LYS A 28 -14.77 8.30 31.39
N CYS A 29 -15.97 8.05 31.90
CA CYS A 29 -17.27 8.40 31.29
C CYS A 29 -17.30 9.83 30.72
N LYS A 30 -16.81 10.81 31.48
CA LYS A 30 -16.77 12.24 31.11
C LYS A 30 -15.91 12.56 29.89
N LYS A 31 -15.03 11.68 29.47
CA LYS A 31 -14.20 11.93 28.28
C LYS A 31 -15.01 11.78 26.99
N CYS A 32 -16.03 10.94 27.01
CA CYS A 32 -16.94 10.73 25.88
C CYS A 32 -18.25 11.49 26.07
N HIS A 33 -18.76 11.51 27.32
CA HIS A 33 -20.03 12.15 27.69
C HIS A 33 -19.77 13.52 28.34
N ALA A 34 -19.13 14.44 27.57
CA ALA A 34 -18.65 15.72 28.12
C ALA A 34 -19.73 16.80 28.26
N GLN A 35 -20.83 16.68 27.53
CA GLN A 35 -21.69 17.83 27.29
C GLN A 35 -22.85 18.03 28.26
N THR A 36 -23.37 17.02 28.95
CA THR A 36 -24.32 17.21 30.06
C THR A 36 -24.59 15.90 30.82
N PRO A 37 -24.91 15.96 32.10
CA PRO A 37 -25.33 14.77 32.87
C PRO A 37 -26.63 14.14 32.38
N THR A 38 -27.40 14.83 31.54
CA THR A 38 -28.77 14.43 31.12
C THR A 38 -28.81 13.81 29.72
N ASN A 39 -27.79 13.99 28.86
CA ASN A 39 -27.83 13.47 27.49
C ASN A 39 -26.63 12.58 27.14
N TYR A 40 -26.53 11.43 27.81
CA TYR A 40 -25.48 10.44 27.53
C TYR A 40 -25.61 9.73 26.15
N LYS A 41 -26.73 9.95 25.45
CA LYS A 41 -27.01 9.27 24.16
C LYS A 41 -26.31 9.91 22.97
N GLU A 42 -25.77 11.12 23.11
CA GLU A 42 -25.24 11.92 21.99
C GLU A 42 -23.72 11.82 21.78
N ALA A 43 -23.04 10.95 22.51
CA ALA A 43 -21.61 10.75 22.25
C ALA A 43 -21.39 10.17 20.84
N SER A 44 -20.55 10.84 20.04
CA SER A 44 -20.19 10.33 18.72
C SER A 44 -19.43 9.02 18.82
N THR A 45 -19.72 8.10 17.92
CA THR A 45 -19.02 6.82 17.78
C THR A 45 -17.90 6.85 16.73
N GLU A 46 -17.76 7.97 16.00
CA GLU A 46 -16.69 8.13 15.01
C GLU A 46 -15.36 8.46 15.67
N CYS A 47 -14.31 7.74 15.31
CA CYS A 47 -12.95 7.95 15.83
C CYS A 47 -12.49 9.40 15.71
N ILE A 48 -12.74 10.03 14.56
CA ILE A 48 -12.33 11.39 14.26
C ILE A 48 -13.01 12.46 15.12
N ALA A 49 -14.15 12.16 15.71
CA ALA A 49 -14.87 13.11 16.58
C ALA A 49 -14.05 13.44 17.83
N CYS A 50 -13.30 12.47 18.34
CA CYS A 50 -12.42 12.65 19.50
C CYS A 50 -10.95 12.78 19.11
N HIS A 51 -10.47 12.03 18.09
CA HIS A 51 -9.07 11.88 17.74
C HIS A 51 -8.62 12.75 16.55
N ARG A 52 -9.35 13.80 16.19
CA ARG A 52 -8.99 14.70 15.08
C ARG A 52 -7.59 15.31 15.23
N LYS A 53 -7.20 15.66 16.46
CA LYS A 53 -5.89 16.26 16.75
C LYS A 53 -4.75 15.23 16.68
N ASP A 54 -5.09 13.95 16.85
CA ASP A 54 -4.13 12.85 16.84
C ASP A 54 -3.87 12.31 15.43
N ASP A 55 -4.69 12.73 14.44
CA ASP A 55 -4.59 12.28 13.06
C ASP A 55 -3.33 12.82 12.38
N LYS A 56 -2.30 11.98 12.30
CA LYS A 56 -1.03 12.27 11.61
C LYS A 56 -1.19 12.38 10.09
N HIS A 57 -2.26 11.83 9.54
CA HIS A 57 -2.54 11.84 8.11
C HIS A 57 -3.29 13.11 7.66
N LYS A 58 -3.71 13.96 8.62
CA LYS A 58 -4.42 15.22 8.36
C LYS A 58 -5.63 15.03 7.42
N GLY A 59 -6.34 13.93 7.60
CA GLY A 59 -7.52 13.57 6.83
C GLY A 59 -7.26 12.93 5.46
N SER A 60 -6.00 12.75 5.03
CA SER A 60 -5.68 12.20 3.70
C SER A 60 -6.17 10.78 3.46
N TYR A 61 -6.42 10.00 4.53
CA TYR A 61 -6.93 8.64 4.44
C TYR A 61 -8.41 8.52 4.77
N GLY A 62 -9.11 9.64 4.89
CA GLY A 62 -10.54 9.68 5.21
C GLY A 62 -10.84 9.50 6.70
N LYS A 63 -12.11 9.22 7.02
CA LYS A 63 -12.60 9.18 8.40
C LYS A 63 -12.73 7.78 8.99
N LYS A 64 -12.62 6.73 8.18
CA LYS A 64 -12.76 5.33 8.59
C LYS A 64 -11.43 4.77 9.11
N CYS A 65 -10.98 5.29 10.24
CA CYS A 65 -9.71 4.93 10.86
C CYS A 65 -9.62 3.43 11.18
N GLU A 66 -10.75 2.83 11.54
CA GLU A 66 -10.90 1.41 11.86
C GLU A 66 -10.63 0.48 10.67
N THR A 67 -10.55 1.00 9.44
CA THR A 67 -10.16 0.20 8.27
C THR A 67 -8.70 -0.25 8.38
N CYS A 68 -7.85 0.61 8.92
CA CYS A 68 -6.41 0.35 9.00
C CYS A 68 -5.92 0.13 10.42
N HIS A 69 -6.54 0.77 11.42
CA HIS A 69 -6.07 0.76 12.81
C HIS A 69 -6.92 -0.12 13.73
N VAL A 70 -6.32 -0.51 14.85
CA VAL A 70 -6.98 -1.19 15.96
C VAL A 70 -6.89 -0.34 17.22
N ASP A 71 -7.92 -0.39 18.05
CA ASP A 71 -8.06 0.42 19.27
C ASP A 71 -7.14 -0.03 20.43
N ARG A 72 -6.58 -1.23 20.37
CA ARG A 72 -5.62 -1.73 21.36
C ARG A 72 -4.26 -1.08 21.24
N ASN A 73 -3.80 -0.95 20.01
CA ASN A 73 -2.52 -0.34 19.69
C ASN A 73 -2.62 0.37 18.34
N TRP A 74 -2.70 1.69 18.39
CA TRP A 74 -2.85 2.54 17.21
C TRP A 74 -1.73 2.40 16.18
N LYS A 75 -0.55 1.97 16.61
CA LYS A 75 0.60 1.72 15.71
C LYS A 75 0.46 0.40 14.93
N THR A 76 -0.40 -0.49 15.38
CA THR A 76 -0.65 -1.75 14.67
C THR A 76 -1.58 -1.49 13.49
N ILE A 77 -1.09 -1.72 12.30
CA ILE A 77 -1.85 -1.64 11.05
C ILE A 77 -2.36 -3.02 10.71
N LYS A 78 -3.67 -3.15 10.53
CA LYS A 78 -4.32 -4.41 10.15
C LYS A 78 -4.61 -4.54 8.66
N PHE A 79 -4.43 -3.44 7.90
CA PHE A 79 -4.64 -3.43 6.45
C PHE A 79 -3.56 -4.25 5.75
N ASP A 80 -3.99 -5.15 4.89
CA ASP A 80 -3.13 -6.06 4.13
C ASP A 80 -3.43 -5.93 2.64
N HIS A 81 -2.45 -5.43 1.87
CA HIS A 81 -2.58 -5.24 0.43
C HIS A 81 -2.88 -6.54 -0.32
N ASP A 82 -2.30 -7.66 0.10
CA ASP A 82 -2.44 -8.94 -0.58
C ASP A 82 -3.85 -9.53 -0.44
N ARG A 83 -4.51 -9.21 0.68
CA ARG A 83 -5.85 -9.71 1.02
C ARG A 83 -6.95 -8.74 0.62
N GLU A 84 -6.69 -7.45 0.70
CA GLU A 84 -7.73 -6.42 0.58
C GLU A 84 -7.68 -5.66 -0.74
N THR A 85 -6.65 -5.90 -1.58
CA THR A 85 -6.53 -5.25 -2.88
C THR A 85 -6.17 -6.23 -3.99
N LYS A 86 -6.26 -5.76 -5.24
CA LYS A 86 -5.80 -6.52 -6.41
C LYS A 86 -4.30 -6.37 -6.66
N TYR A 87 -3.64 -5.42 -6.02
CA TYR A 87 -2.21 -5.14 -6.16
C TYR A 87 -1.46 -5.66 -4.95
N LYS A 88 -0.71 -6.72 -5.14
CA LYS A 88 0.14 -7.29 -4.11
C LYS A 88 1.43 -6.51 -3.97
N LEU A 89 1.91 -6.34 -2.74
CA LEU A 89 3.22 -5.76 -2.49
C LEU A 89 4.27 -6.87 -2.49
N LEU A 90 5.19 -6.82 -3.44
CA LEU A 90 6.23 -7.82 -3.60
C LEU A 90 7.63 -7.21 -3.36
N GLY A 91 8.56 -8.04 -2.94
CA GLY A 91 9.96 -7.66 -2.76
C GLY A 91 10.13 -6.41 -1.91
N LYS A 92 10.83 -5.42 -2.43
CA LYS A 92 11.11 -4.16 -1.73
C LYS A 92 9.90 -3.25 -1.54
N HIS A 93 8.80 -3.49 -2.26
CA HIS A 93 7.57 -2.73 -2.07
C HIS A 93 6.85 -3.05 -0.76
N ILE A 94 7.11 -4.20 -0.14
CA ILE A 94 6.53 -4.59 1.17
C ILE A 94 6.91 -3.56 2.25
N GLU A 95 8.11 -3.01 2.17
CA GLU A 95 8.63 -2.05 3.14
C GLU A 95 8.29 -0.59 2.79
N ALA A 96 7.62 -0.36 1.66
CA ALA A 96 7.32 0.99 1.19
C ALA A 96 6.26 1.67 2.06
N LYS A 97 6.46 2.95 2.35
CA LYS A 97 5.45 3.75 3.08
C LYS A 97 4.25 4.00 2.17
N CYS A 98 3.04 3.97 2.75
CA CYS A 98 1.79 4.21 2.03
C CYS A 98 1.85 5.41 1.07
N MET A 99 2.37 6.55 1.55
CA MET A 99 2.49 7.80 0.77
C MET A 99 3.56 7.76 -0.32
N SER A 100 4.38 6.73 -0.38
CA SER A 100 5.31 6.57 -1.51
C SER A 100 4.55 6.28 -2.81
N CYS A 101 3.44 5.56 -2.71
CA CYS A 101 2.58 5.19 -3.82
C CYS A 101 1.30 6.03 -3.87
N HIS A 102 0.65 6.25 -2.73
CA HIS A 102 -0.62 6.97 -2.64
C HIS A 102 -0.40 8.47 -2.47
N LYS A 103 -0.28 9.21 -3.59
CA LYS A 103 -0.06 10.67 -3.60
C LYS A 103 -1.33 11.46 -3.36
N GLU A 104 -2.49 10.90 -3.76
CA GLU A 104 -3.81 11.49 -3.59
C GLU A 104 -4.52 10.89 -2.38
N PRO A 105 -5.48 11.63 -1.78
CA PRO A 105 -6.27 11.11 -0.66
C PRO A 105 -6.98 9.81 -1.01
N LEU A 106 -6.70 8.75 -0.24
CA LEU A 106 -7.23 7.39 -0.48
C LEU A 106 -8.76 7.28 -0.42
N TYR A 107 -9.44 8.22 0.24
CA TYR A 107 -10.90 8.21 0.34
C TYR A 107 -11.61 8.70 -0.94
N LYS A 108 -10.90 9.29 -1.89
CA LYS A 108 -11.47 9.68 -3.18
C LYS A 108 -11.59 8.47 -4.09
N LYS A 109 -12.81 8.17 -4.57
CA LYS A 109 -13.08 7.05 -5.48
C LYS A 109 -12.24 7.07 -6.77
N GLU A 110 -11.82 8.25 -7.19
CA GLU A 110 -11.07 8.50 -8.43
C GLU A 110 -9.55 8.38 -8.24
N SER A 111 -9.09 8.24 -7.00
CA SER A 111 -7.65 8.09 -6.68
C SER A 111 -7.18 6.70 -7.10
N LYS A 112 -6.76 6.58 -8.35
CA LYS A 112 -6.12 5.37 -8.86
C LYS A 112 -4.61 5.50 -8.75
N THR A 113 -4.01 4.67 -7.93
CA THR A 113 -2.55 4.53 -7.89
C THR A 113 -2.12 3.73 -9.13
N PRO A 114 -1.22 4.26 -9.97
CA PRO A 114 -0.68 3.49 -11.09
C PRO A 114 0.05 2.25 -10.58
N THR A 115 -0.03 1.16 -11.34
CA THR A 115 0.59 -0.12 -11.00
C THR A 115 1.77 -0.47 -11.90
N GLU A 116 1.94 0.25 -12.99
CA GLU A 116 3.05 0.04 -13.92
C GLU A 116 4.37 0.58 -13.33
N CYS A 117 5.44 -0.19 -13.44
CA CYS A 117 6.77 0.15 -12.90
C CYS A 117 7.23 1.54 -13.32
N ASN A 118 7.07 1.87 -14.61
CA ASN A 118 7.51 3.12 -15.20
C ASN A 118 6.73 4.37 -14.70
N SER A 119 5.56 4.17 -14.11
CA SER A 119 4.79 5.28 -13.53
C SER A 119 5.49 5.92 -12.32
N CYS A 120 6.28 5.12 -11.60
CA CYS A 120 7.06 5.57 -10.45
C CYS A 120 8.56 5.63 -10.74
N HIS A 121 9.10 4.65 -11.48
CA HIS A 121 10.53 4.43 -11.69
C HIS A 121 11.08 4.96 -13.01
N ARG A 122 10.35 5.84 -13.72
CA ARG A 122 10.82 6.43 -15.00
C ARG A 122 12.19 7.08 -14.89
N LYS A 123 12.50 7.73 -13.76
CA LYS A 123 13.78 8.41 -13.55
C LYS A 123 14.92 7.43 -13.28
N ASP A 124 14.59 6.23 -12.84
CA ASP A 124 15.55 5.18 -12.48
C ASP A 124 15.91 4.32 -13.69
N ASP A 125 15.17 4.44 -14.80
CA ASP A 125 15.37 3.67 -16.02
C ASP A 125 16.68 4.05 -16.72
N LYS A 126 17.68 3.18 -16.56
CA LYS A 126 18.99 3.31 -17.23
C LYS A 126 18.93 3.10 -18.73
N HIS A 127 17.89 2.44 -19.21
CA HIS A 127 17.69 2.16 -20.63
C HIS A 127 17.01 3.31 -21.37
N LYS A 128 16.56 4.34 -20.66
CA LYS A 128 15.90 5.53 -21.23
C LYS A 128 14.72 5.18 -22.14
N GLY A 129 13.96 4.14 -21.77
CA GLY A 129 12.80 3.65 -22.50
C GLY A 129 13.12 2.77 -23.71
N ASN A 130 14.37 2.46 -24.00
CA ASN A 130 14.75 1.68 -25.19
C ASN A 130 14.21 0.25 -25.18
N PHE A 131 14.02 -0.36 -24.00
CA PHE A 131 13.47 -1.71 -23.85
C PHE A 131 11.95 -1.76 -23.61
N GLY A 132 11.29 -0.60 -23.73
CA GLY A 132 9.84 -0.49 -23.54
C GLY A 132 9.39 -0.42 -22.09
N PRO A 133 8.05 -0.40 -21.85
CA PRO A 133 7.51 -0.15 -20.53
C PRO A 133 7.37 -1.41 -19.65
N LYS A 134 7.54 -2.61 -20.20
CA LYS A 134 7.37 -3.88 -19.48
C LYS A 134 8.65 -4.32 -18.76
N CYS A 135 8.99 -3.60 -17.71
CA CYS A 135 10.20 -3.84 -16.93
C CYS A 135 10.22 -5.22 -16.29
N GLU A 136 9.06 -5.74 -15.92
CA GLU A 136 8.86 -7.06 -15.33
C GLU A 136 9.24 -8.23 -16.22
N THR A 137 9.42 -7.99 -17.53
CA THR A 137 9.92 -9.02 -18.46
C THR A 137 11.35 -9.43 -18.14
N CYS A 138 12.14 -8.51 -17.59
CA CYS A 138 13.55 -8.76 -17.30
C CYS A 138 13.90 -8.59 -15.82
N HIS A 139 13.16 -7.78 -15.08
CA HIS A 139 13.45 -7.43 -13.69
C HIS A 139 12.37 -7.94 -12.73
N ASN A 140 12.71 -8.03 -11.45
CA ASN A 140 11.78 -8.32 -10.38
C ASN A 140 11.93 -7.32 -9.21
N GLU A 141 10.97 -7.32 -8.31
CA GLU A 141 10.88 -6.37 -7.19
C GLU A 141 11.84 -6.72 -6.02
N GLN A 142 12.45 -7.90 -6.03
CA GLN A 142 13.37 -8.32 -4.96
C GLN A 142 14.77 -7.79 -5.19
N ASP A 143 15.29 -7.99 -6.39
CA ASP A 143 16.59 -7.50 -6.79
C ASP A 143 16.57 -7.02 -8.25
N TRP A 144 16.53 -5.72 -8.42
CA TRP A 144 16.48 -5.07 -9.72
C TRP A 144 17.71 -5.35 -10.60
N LYS A 145 18.83 -5.76 -10.02
CA LYS A 145 20.06 -6.07 -10.75
C LYS A 145 20.05 -7.49 -11.33
N THR A 146 19.29 -8.36 -10.73
CA THR A 146 19.12 -9.73 -11.23
C THR A 146 18.20 -9.71 -12.44
N ILE A 147 18.71 -10.18 -13.58
CA ILE A 147 17.98 -10.29 -14.84
C ILE A 147 17.40 -11.69 -14.96
N ASN A 148 16.09 -11.77 -15.10
CA ASN A 148 15.36 -13.04 -15.24
C ASN A 148 15.10 -13.44 -16.69
N PHE A 149 15.59 -12.67 -17.65
CA PHE A 149 15.39 -12.92 -19.08
C PHE A 149 16.40 -13.92 -19.63
N ASP A 150 15.91 -14.95 -20.31
CA ASP A 150 16.71 -15.98 -20.96
C ASP A 150 16.32 -16.08 -22.45
N HIS A 151 17.26 -15.77 -23.33
CA HIS A 151 17.05 -15.85 -24.78
C HIS A 151 16.64 -17.23 -25.25
N ASP A 152 17.16 -18.29 -24.63
CA ASP A 152 16.88 -19.67 -25.04
C ASP A 152 15.44 -20.09 -24.71
N GLN A 153 14.87 -19.49 -23.65
CA GLN A 153 13.52 -19.78 -23.16
C GLN A 153 12.49 -18.76 -23.63
N ASP A 154 12.87 -17.49 -23.62
CA ASP A 154 11.94 -16.36 -23.79
C ASP A 154 11.84 -15.87 -25.23
N THR A 155 12.73 -16.36 -26.14
CA THR A 155 12.75 -15.94 -27.54
C THR A 155 12.85 -17.09 -28.53
N LYS A 156 12.63 -16.78 -29.80
CA LYS A 156 12.89 -17.70 -30.93
C LYS A 156 14.34 -17.68 -31.41
N TYR A 157 15.20 -16.88 -30.79
CA TYR A 157 16.61 -16.73 -31.15
C TYR A 157 17.49 -17.11 -29.96
N PRO A 158 17.80 -18.40 -29.79
CA PRO A 158 18.68 -18.86 -28.71
C PRO A 158 20.12 -18.39 -28.97
N LEU A 159 20.78 -17.92 -27.92
CA LEU A 159 22.16 -17.49 -27.98
C LEU A 159 23.09 -18.71 -27.92
N ARG A 160 23.95 -18.85 -28.95
CA ARG A 160 24.88 -19.98 -29.09
C ARG A 160 26.33 -19.51 -29.00
N TYR A 161 27.18 -20.36 -28.44
CA TYR A 161 28.63 -20.15 -28.37
C TYR A 161 28.99 -18.77 -27.80
N LYS A 162 29.80 -18.00 -28.50
CA LYS A 162 30.25 -16.67 -28.08
C LYS A 162 29.16 -15.60 -27.98
N HIS A 163 27.99 -15.84 -28.57
CA HIS A 163 26.86 -14.93 -28.43
C HIS A 163 26.25 -14.96 -27.00
N LYS A 164 26.52 -16.00 -26.20
CA LYS A 164 26.10 -16.06 -24.82
C LYS A 164 26.74 -15.00 -23.91
N ASP A 165 27.96 -14.61 -24.26
CA ASP A 165 28.76 -13.68 -23.47
C ASP A 165 28.60 -12.22 -23.94
N VAL A 166 27.77 -11.97 -24.96
CA VAL A 166 27.59 -10.63 -25.54
C VAL A 166 26.59 -9.83 -24.74
N LYS A 167 26.88 -8.55 -24.49
CA LYS A 167 25.96 -7.64 -23.82
C LYS A 167 24.73 -7.37 -24.68
N CYS A 168 23.57 -7.27 -24.05
CA CYS A 168 22.28 -6.99 -24.71
C CYS A 168 22.38 -5.85 -25.75
N VAL A 169 23.01 -4.73 -25.34
CA VAL A 169 23.14 -3.52 -26.17
C VAL A 169 24.05 -3.69 -27.41
N THR A 170 24.77 -4.77 -27.53
CA THR A 170 25.61 -5.03 -28.72
C THR A 170 24.75 -5.40 -29.92
N CYS A 171 23.72 -6.20 -29.72
CA CYS A 171 22.76 -6.57 -30.75
C CYS A 171 21.55 -5.65 -30.77
N HIS A 172 21.15 -5.24 -29.58
CA HIS A 172 19.98 -4.41 -29.35
C HIS A 172 20.35 -2.91 -29.36
N ILE A 173 20.59 -2.36 -30.55
CA ILE A 173 20.98 -0.97 -30.76
C ILE A 173 19.75 -0.10 -30.95
N GLY A 174 19.58 0.94 -30.11
CA GLY A 174 18.46 1.89 -30.18
C GLY A 174 17.18 1.40 -29.52
N LYS A 175 16.03 1.79 -30.04
CA LYS A 175 14.70 1.41 -29.49
C LYS A 175 14.39 -0.04 -29.84
N LEU A 176 14.51 -0.93 -28.89
CA LEU A 176 14.16 -2.35 -29.05
C LEU A 176 12.68 -2.62 -29.10
N TYR A 177 11.91 -1.82 -28.38
CA TYR A 177 10.48 -1.99 -28.30
C TYR A 177 9.85 -1.81 -29.68
N GLY A 178 9.33 -2.92 -30.21
CA GLY A 178 8.66 -2.93 -31.52
C GLY A 178 9.60 -3.15 -32.72
N GLN A 179 10.90 -3.33 -32.53
CA GLN A 179 11.83 -3.67 -33.62
C GLN A 179 12.03 -5.18 -33.74
N LYS A 180 11.96 -5.68 -34.99
CA LYS A 180 12.42 -7.03 -35.30
C LYS A 180 13.91 -6.92 -35.64
N LEU A 181 14.75 -7.60 -34.88
CA LEU A 181 16.14 -7.76 -35.21
C LEU A 181 16.29 -8.76 -36.38
N ALA A 182 17.19 -8.47 -37.29
CA ALA A 182 17.59 -9.44 -38.29
C ALA A 182 18.33 -10.59 -37.59
N MET A 183 18.07 -11.81 -38.04
CA MET A 183 18.64 -13.03 -37.45
C MET A 183 19.65 -13.72 -38.36
N ASP A 184 20.01 -13.08 -39.46
CA ASP A 184 21.01 -13.59 -40.39
C ASP A 184 22.44 -13.12 -40.02
N CYS A 185 23.41 -13.90 -40.35
CA CYS A 185 24.83 -13.67 -39.97
C CYS A 185 25.45 -12.42 -40.58
N TYR A 186 24.92 -11.90 -41.67
CA TYR A 186 25.49 -10.79 -42.42
C TYR A 186 24.97 -9.42 -42.00
N THR A 187 23.97 -9.37 -41.14
CA THR A 187 23.35 -8.10 -40.72
C THR A 187 24.10 -7.44 -39.56
N CYS A 188 24.96 -8.16 -38.85
CA CYS A 188 25.83 -7.68 -37.80
C CYS A 188 27.24 -7.41 -38.29
#